data_6a93edc672fee48e33bac695e147a862
#
_entry.id   6a93edc672fee48e33bac695e147a862
#
_cell.length_a   1.000
_cell.length_b   1.000
_cell.length_c   1.000
_cell.angle_alpha   90.00
_cell.angle_beta   90.00
_cell.angle_gamma   90.00
#
_symmetry.space_group_name_H-M   'P 1'
#
loop_
_entity.id
_entity.type
_entity.pdbx_description
1 polymer ?
#
loop_
_entity_poly.entity_id
_entity_poly.type
_entity_poly.pdbx_seq_one_letter_code
_entity_poly.pdbx_strand_id
1 'polypeptide(L)'
;MSNDVQKSKRYFLKGLSTIIGGVAASSLLRGNGLAVAMAYSTNTNDKTAITKVFSKSQLAILKQVCAIVIPKTETLGAAEVDTHGFIDNQLFHCFSKSAQQKAVSLLTLIDKQAQQSHSSTFVALSDEQQFQLLTALDLGKIPFGQTQRTDFKKLKKLICFGYYTSEVGASQELRYVAVPGGYKGSIPYKSGDAAWGSKGLSY
;
A
#
# COMPACT_ATOMS: atom_id res chain seq x y z
N MET A 1 -17.12 20.33 -21.16
CA MET A 1 -17.86 19.17 -20.57
C MET A 1 -17.25 18.61 -19.28
N SER A 2 -16.00 18.93 -18.91
CA SER A 2 -15.34 18.36 -17.69
C SER A 2 -15.80 18.99 -16.35
N ASN A 3 -16.17 20.25 -16.32
CA ASN A 3 -16.53 20.98 -15.08
C ASN A 3 -17.90 20.61 -14.50
N ASP A 4 -18.86 20.22 -15.33
CA ASP A 4 -20.21 19.91 -14.87
C ASP A 4 -20.33 18.52 -14.24
N VAL A 5 -19.51 17.57 -14.70
CA VAL A 5 -19.44 16.23 -14.12
C VAL A 5 -18.82 16.26 -12.72
N GLN A 6 -17.83 17.10 -12.48
CA GLN A 6 -17.23 17.28 -11.16
C GLN A 6 -18.18 17.99 -10.18
N LYS A 7 -18.93 18.97 -10.64
CA LYS A 7 -19.96 19.62 -9.82
C LYS A 7 -21.07 18.63 -9.45
N SER A 8 -21.53 17.83 -10.38
CA SER A 8 -22.55 16.80 -10.16
C SER A 8 -22.13 15.77 -9.09
N LYS A 9 -20.89 15.29 -9.14
CA LYS A 9 -20.34 14.37 -8.12
C LYS A 9 -20.27 14.99 -6.73
N ARG A 10 -19.90 16.27 -6.62
CA ARG A 10 -19.88 17.00 -5.35
C ARG A 10 -21.27 17.24 -4.79
N TYR A 11 -22.26 17.54 -5.62
CA TYR A 11 -23.66 17.68 -5.20
C TYR A 11 -24.27 16.34 -4.76
N PHE A 12 -23.95 15.25 -5.45
CA PHE A 12 -24.35 13.90 -5.04
C PHE A 12 -23.79 13.52 -3.67
N LEU A 13 -22.49 13.74 -3.43
CA LEU A 13 -21.85 13.48 -2.14
C LEU A 13 -22.39 14.38 -1.02
N LYS A 14 -22.69 15.66 -1.29
CA LYS A 14 -23.36 16.56 -0.34
C LYS A 14 -24.78 16.10 -0.03
N GLY A 15 -25.55 15.66 -1.04
CA GLY A 15 -26.89 15.12 -0.85
C GLY A 15 -26.88 13.82 -0.04
N LEU A 16 -25.92 12.94 -0.28
CA LEU A 16 -25.80 11.68 0.48
C LEU A 16 -25.48 11.94 1.96
N SER A 17 -24.63 12.93 2.28
CA SER A 17 -24.29 13.28 3.65
C SER A 17 -25.46 13.91 4.45
N THR A 18 -26.44 14.50 3.77
CA THR A 18 -27.63 15.06 4.42
C THR A 18 -28.76 14.03 4.62
N ILE A 19 -28.80 12.98 3.78
CA ILE A 19 -29.82 11.91 3.86
C ILE A 19 -29.41 10.85 4.89
N ILE A 20 -28.14 10.53 4.98
CA ILE A 20 -27.60 9.60 6.00
C ILE A 20 -27.20 10.45 7.19
N GLY A 21 -28.11 10.65 8.14
CA GLY A 21 -27.85 11.47 9.33
C GLY A 21 -26.47 11.21 9.95
N GLY A 22 -25.83 12.23 10.49
CA GLY A 22 -24.42 12.26 10.90
C GLY A 22 -23.92 11.09 11.78
N VAL A 23 -24.83 10.35 12.44
CA VAL A 23 -24.53 9.14 13.23
C VAL A 23 -24.28 7.93 12.36
N ALA A 24 -24.99 7.76 11.24
CA ALA A 24 -24.79 6.66 10.30
C ALA A 24 -23.50 6.87 9.48
N ALA A 25 -23.19 8.12 9.12
CA ALA A 25 -21.92 8.44 8.45
C ALA A 25 -20.70 8.16 9.34
N SER A 26 -20.79 8.40 10.64
CA SER A 26 -19.69 8.12 11.58
C SER A 26 -19.44 6.62 11.79
N SER A 27 -20.46 5.77 11.67
CA SER A 27 -20.31 4.31 11.75
C SER A 27 -19.72 3.71 10.47
N LEU A 28 -20.04 4.28 9.31
CA LEU A 28 -19.42 3.92 8.03
C LEU A 28 -17.97 4.37 7.93
N LEU A 29 -17.59 5.44 8.62
CA LEU A 29 -16.21 5.95 8.68
C LEU A 29 -15.35 5.21 9.72
N ARG A 30 -15.97 4.54 10.70
CA ARG A 30 -15.29 3.78 11.75
C ARG A 30 -14.96 2.35 11.31
N GLY A 31 -14.17 2.17 10.31
CA GLY A 31 -13.69 0.82 9.97
C GLY A 31 -13.41 0.57 8.50
N ASN A 32 -13.64 1.54 7.65
CA ASN A 32 -13.43 1.35 6.23
C ASN A 32 -12.03 1.81 5.81
N GLY A 33 -11.02 0.97 6.11
CA GLY A 33 -9.69 1.11 5.52
C GLY A 33 -9.72 1.24 3.99
N LEU A 34 -10.74 0.66 3.35
CA LEU A 34 -11.00 0.80 1.93
C LEU A 34 -11.42 2.23 1.53
N ALA A 35 -12.31 2.87 2.29
CA ALA A 35 -12.73 4.25 1.98
C ALA A 35 -11.56 5.24 2.13
N VAL A 36 -10.69 5.05 3.14
CA VAL A 36 -9.46 5.83 3.31
C VAL A 36 -8.46 5.53 2.19
N ALA A 37 -8.36 4.28 1.75
CA ALA A 37 -7.53 3.87 0.62
C ALA A 37 -7.99 4.52 -0.69
N MET A 38 -9.28 4.51 -0.97
CA MET A 38 -9.86 5.12 -2.17
C MET A 38 -9.83 6.65 -2.16
N ALA A 39 -9.75 7.27 -0.98
CA ALA A 39 -9.59 8.72 -0.84
C ALA A 39 -8.12 9.18 -0.90
N TYR A 40 -7.17 8.25 -0.95
CA TYR A 40 -5.76 8.58 -1.04
C TYR A 40 -5.44 9.18 -2.40
N SER A 41 -4.80 10.35 -2.39
CA SER A 41 -4.23 10.99 -3.59
C SER A 41 -2.72 10.88 -3.51
N THR A 42 -2.11 10.28 -4.53
CA THR A 42 -0.66 10.10 -4.62
C THR A 42 0.07 11.43 -4.59
N ASN A 43 1.15 11.49 -3.82
CA ASN A 43 1.98 12.66 -3.71
C ASN A 43 3.19 12.48 -4.63
N THR A 44 3.16 13.09 -5.81
CA THR A 44 4.23 12.96 -6.82
C THR A 44 5.52 13.69 -6.42
N ASN A 45 5.50 14.48 -5.33
CA ASN A 45 6.65 15.24 -4.83
C ASN A 45 7.09 14.73 -3.45
N ASP A 46 8.07 13.82 -3.40
CA ASP A 46 8.68 13.33 -2.16
C ASP A 46 9.20 14.43 -1.22
N LYS A 47 9.57 15.60 -1.77
CA LYS A 47 10.12 16.72 -0.99
C LYS A 47 9.07 17.44 -0.14
N THR A 48 7.80 17.41 -0.55
CA THR A 48 6.68 18.09 0.14
C THR A 48 5.75 17.12 0.87
N ALA A 49 6.03 15.82 0.83
CA ALA A 49 5.23 14.81 1.50
C ALA A 49 5.17 15.07 3.01
N ILE A 50 3.97 15.31 3.52
CA ILE A 50 3.70 15.41 4.95
C ILE A 50 3.59 13.99 5.49
N THR A 51 4.61 13.56 6.23
CA THR A 51 4.62 12.25 6.89
C THR A 51 3.70 12.29 8.12
N LYS A 52 2.99 11.20 8.37
CA LYS A 52 1.99 11.09 9.45
C LYS A 52 2.44 10.17 10.58
N VAL A 53 3.03 9.03 10.22
CA VAL A 53 3.50 8.00 11.16
C VAL A 53 5.03 7.87 11.09
N PHE A 54 5.57 7.86 9.88
CA PHE A 54 7.00 7.66 9.65
C PHE A 54 7.77 8.97 9.60
N SER A 55 9.03 8.96 9.99
CA SER A 55 9.97 10.03 9.66
C SER A 55 10.31 10.02 8.17
N LYS A 56 10.89 11.10 7.65
CA LYS A 56 11.33 11.15 6.24
C LYS A 56 12.35 10.05 5.90
N SER A 57 13.27 9.75 6.82
CA SER A 57 14.23 8.67 6.64
C SER A 57 13.56 7.30 6.61
N GLN A 58 12.61 7.04 7.51
CA GLN A 58 11.84 5.79 7.53
C GLN A 58 10.97 5.64 6.28
N LEU A 59 10.39 6.74 5.78
CA LEU A 59 9.62 6.70 4.54
C LEU A 59 10.51 6.37 3.33
N ALA A 60 11.75 6.89 3.30
CA ALA A 60 12.73 6.52 2.28
C ALA A 60 13.11 5.02 2.34
N ILE A 61 13.29 4.47 3.55
CA ILE A 61 13.51 3.03 3.74
C ILE A 61 12.28 2.24 3.22
N LEU A 62 11.07 2.65 3.59
CA LEU A 62 9.85 1.99 3.15
C LEU A 62 9.69 2.03 1.62
N LYS A 63 10.08 3.13 0.97
CA LYS A 63 10.10 3.25 -0.48
C LYS A 63 10.99 2.19 -1.13
N GLN A 64 12.22 1.99 -0.60
CA GLN A 64 13.13 0.93 -1.08
C GLN A 64 12.56 -0.47 -0.82
N VAL A 65 11.96 -0.69 0.35
CA VAL A 65 11.26 -1.96 0.65
C VAL A 65 10.14 -2.21 -0.36
N CYS A 66 9.36 -1.19 -0.70
CA CYS A 66 8.32 -1.31 -1.72
C CYS A 66 8.89 -1.68 -3.10
N ALA A 67 10.01 -1.05 -3.51
CA ALA A 67 10.68 -1.33 -4.77
C ALA A 67 11.19 -2.79 -4.86
N ILE A 68 11.63 -3.36 -3.74
CA ILE A 68 12.13 -4.75 -3.70
C ILE A 68 10.97 -5.76 -3.65
N VAL A 69 9.89 -5.45 -2.93
CA VAL A 69 8.74 -6.36 -2.78
C VAL A 69 7.92 -6.46 -4.06
N ILE A 70 7.70 -5.35 -4.75
CA ILE A 70 7.04 -5.30 -6.06
C ILE A 70 7.87 -4.37 -6.95
N PRO A 71 8.87 -4.93 -7.65
CA PRO A 71 9.76 -4.16 -8.49
C PRO A 71 9.06 -3.65 -9.75
N LYS A 72 9.62 -2.60 -10.33
CA LYS A 72 9.25 -2.14 -11.66
C LYS A 72 9.65 -3.20 -12.70
N THR A 73 8.72 -3.50 -13.59
CA THR A 73 8.93 -4.39 -14.73
C THR A 73 8.54 -3.65 -16.02
N GLU A 74 7.63 -4.18 -16.83
CA GLU A 74 6.97 -3.47 -17.94
C GLU A 74 5.99 -2.43 -17.40
N THR A 75 5.48 -2.63 -16.19
CA THR A 75 4.62 -1.72 -15.46
C THR A 75 5.36 -1.04 -14.32
N LEU A 76 4.80 0.06 -13.79
CA LEU A 76 5.36 0.74 -12.62
C LEU A 76 5.26 -0.15 -11.39
N GLY A 77 6.33 -0.22 -10.58
CA GLY A 77 6.36 -0.97 -9.33
C GLY A 77 5.73 -0.20 -8.16
N ALA A 78 5.77 -0.83 -6.97
CA ALA A 78 5.13 -0.25 -5.78
C ALA A 78 5.76 1.07 -5.31
N ALA A 79 7.04 1.27 -5.54
CA ALA A 79 7.71 2.52 -5.18
C ALA A 79 7.26 3.69 -6.06
N GLU A 80 7.07 3.45 -7.36
CA GLU A 80 6.72 4.45 -8.35
C GLU A 80 5.26 4.91 -8.23
N VAL A 81 4.37 4.03 -7.78
CA VAL A 81 2.95 4.36 -7.55
C VAL A 81 2.67 4.91 -6.15
N ASP A 82 3.72 5.35 -5.43
CA ASP A 82 3.62 5.94 -4.09
C ASP A 82 2.96 5.02 -3.04
N THR A 83 3.18 3.71 -3.13
CA THR A 83 2.66 2.77 -2.13
C THR A 83 3.17 3.07 -0.72
N HIS A 84 4.39 3.60 -0.59
CA HIS A 84 4.96 3.98 0.70
C HIS A 84 4.21 5.13 1.38
N GLY A 85 3.80 6.16 0.64
CA GLY A 85 2.95 7.24 1.15
C GLY A 85 1.54 6.75 1.47
N PHE A 86 0.98 5.88 0.64
CA PHE A 86 -0.29 5.20 0.92
C PHE A 86 -0.25 4.45 2.26
N ILE A 87 0.82 3.68 2.53
CA ILE A 87 0.97 2.93 3.79
C ILE A 87 1.05 3.86 4.99
N ASP A 88 1.79 4.97 4.90
CA ASP A 88 1.86 5.99 5.96
C ASP A 88 0.47 6.55 6.29
N ASN A 89 -0.31 6.86 5.26
CA ASN A 89 -1.69 7.32 5.38
C ASN A 89 -2.62 6.25 6.00
N GLN A 90 -2.54 5.00 5.52
CA GLN A 90 -3.35 3.89 6.04
C GLN A 90 -3.04 3.59 7.51
N LEU A 91 -1.76 3.52 7.87
CA LEU A 91 -1.35 3.29 9.24
C LEU A 91 -1.88 4.37 10.18
N PHE A 92 -1.85 5.63 9.75
CA PHE A 92 -2.35 6.74 10.56
C PHE A 92 -3.85 6.67 10.83
N HIS A 93 -4.65 6.42 9.79
CA HIS A 93 -6.10 6.50 9.87
C HIS A 93 -6.79 5.20 10.29
N CYS A 94 -6.21 4.05 9.96
CA CYS A 94 -6.89 2.76 10.06
C CYS A 94 -6.29 1.79 11.08
N PHE A 95 -5.10 2.09 11.60
CA PHE A 95 -4.40 1.17 12.49
C PHE A 95 -4.20 1.74 13.90
N SER A 96 -4.17 0.85 14.88
CA SER A 96 -3.91 1.22 16.28
C SER A 96 -2.49 1.79 16.45
N LYS A 97 -2.28 2.59 17.49
CA LYS A 97 -0.96 3.14 17.84
C LYS A 97 0.09 2.03 18.02
N SER A 98 -0.31 0.89 18.59
CA SER A 98 0.58 -0.28 18.73
C SER A 98 1.03 -0.83 17.37
N ALA A 99 0.13 -0.92 16.39
CA ALA A 99 0.49 -1.36 15.04
C ALA A 99 1.38 -0.35 14.31
N GLN A 100 1.12 0.95 14.46
CA GLN A 100 1.98 2.02 13.95
C GLN A 100 3.39 1.91 14.51
N GLN A 101 3.51 1.74 15.85
CA GLN A 101 4.79 1.58 16.53
C GLN A 101 5.59 0.37 16.05
N LYS A 102 4.91 -0.77 15.82
CA LYS A 102 5.55 -1.98 15.26
C LYS A 102 6.13 -1.74 13.87
N ALA A 103 5.40 -1.03 13.01
CA ALA A 103 5.87 -0.67 11.68
C ALA A 103 7.11 0.25 11.75
N VAL A 104 7.06 1.28 12.59
CA VAL A 104 8.18 2.20 12.84
C VAL A 104 9.40 1.43 13.36
N SER A 105 9.21 0.57 14.36
CA SER A 105 10.29 -0.24 14.95
C SER A 105 10.91 -1.20 13.93
N LEU A 106 10.09 -1.77 13.05
CA LEU A 106 10.57 -2.67 11.99
C LEU A 106 11.50 -1.95 11.01
N LEU A 107 11.11 -0.75 10.52
CA LEU A 107 11.94 0.04 9.60
C LEU A 107 13.23 0.50 10.27
N THR A 108 13.16 0.92 11.53
CA THR A 108 14.33 1.28 12.33
C THR A 108 15.28 0.09 12.51
N LEU A 109 14.73 -1.11 12.72
CA LEU A 109 15.54 -2.32 12.83
C LEU A 109 16.23 -2.70 11.52
N ILE A 110 15.53 -2.57 10.38
CA ILE A 110 16.12 -2.82 9.05
C ILE A 110 17.34 -1.92 8.84
N ASP A 111 17.22 -0.62 9.11
CA ASP A 111 18.34 0.31 8.97
C ASP A 111 19.48 0.01 9.95
N LYS A 112 19.16 -0.32 11.20
CA LYS A 112 20.16 -0.72 12.20
C LYS A 112 20.95 -1.96 11.76
N GLN A 113 20.27 -2.96 11.19
CA GLN A 113 20.94 -4.16 10.69
C GLN A 113 21.81 -3.87 9.46
N ALA A 114 21.37 -2.97 8.58
CA ALA A 114 22.19 -2.50 7.47
C ALA A 114 23.48 -1.83 7.96
N GLN A 115 23.38 -0.96 8.96
CA GLN A 115 24.53 -0.30 9.57
C GLN A 115 25.48 -1.30 10.25
N GLN A 116 24.95 -2.31 10.95
CA GLN A 116 25.75 -3.32 11.63
C GLN A 116 26.49 -4.26 10.66
N SER A 117 25.83 -4.64 9.56
CA SER A 117 26.37 -5.62 8.62
C SER A 117 27.26 -5.00 7.54
N HIS A 118 26.99 -3.74 7.17
CA HIS A 118 27.62 -3.08 6.02
C HIS A 118 28.17 -1.69 6.32
N SER A 119 28.09 -1.22 7.57
CA SER A 119 28.52 0.13 7.98
C SER A 119 27.87 1.26 7.16
N SER A 120 26.66 1.02 6.65
CA SER A 120 25.92 1.93 5.77
C SER A 120 24.42 1.89 6.07
N THR A 121 23.70 2.97 5.75
CA THR A 121 22.23 2.99 5.88
C THR A 121 21.59 2.05 4.86
N PHE A 122 20.41 1.52 5.17
CA PHE A 122 19.70 0.61 4.26
C PHE A 122 19.52 1.21 2.86
N VAL A 123 19.17 2.49 2.78
CA VAL A 123 18.94 3.20 1.50
C VAL A 123 20.22 3.32 0.66
N ALA A 124 21.39 3.34 1.30
CA ALA A 124 22.67 3.46 0.61
C ALA A 124 23.33 2.10 0.25
N LEU A 125 22.69 0.99 0.63
CA LEU A 125 23.14 -0.35 0.23
C LEU A 125 22.89 -0.58 -1.26
N SER A 126 23.64 -1.50 -1.87
CA SER A 126 23.32 -1.99 -3.21
C SER A 126 22.01 -2.80 -3.20
N ASP A 127 21.36 -2.88 -4.37
CA ASP A 127 20.11 -3.63 -4.53
C ASP A 127 20.26 -5.09 -4.05
N GLU A 128 21.37 -5.72 -4.34
CA GLU A 128 21.67 -7.09 -3.90
C GLU A 128 21.76 -7.19 -2.37
N GLN A 129 22.45 -6.26 -1.72
CA GLN A 129 22.56 -6.24 -0.25
C GLN A 129 21.20 -5.97 0.42
N GLN A 130 20.42 -5.05 -0.14
CA GLN A 130 19.05 -4.78 0.32
C GLN A 130 18.18 -6.03 0.19
N PHE A 131 18.23 -6.70 -0.96
CA PHE A 131 17.46 -7.92 -1.22
C PHE A 131 17.85 -9.06 -0.26
N GLN A 132 19.14 -9.28 -0.04
CA GLN A 132 19.65 -10.30 0.90
C GLN A 132 19.18 -10.02 2.33
N LEU A 133 19.26 -8.77 2.79
CA LEU A 133 18.81 -8.38 4.13
C LEU A 133 17.31 -8.60 4.32
N LEU A 134 16.48 -8.20 3.35
CA LEU A 134 15.04 -8.41 3.39
C LEU A 134 14.66 -9.89 3.25
N THR A 135 15.44 -10.67 2.51
CA THR A 135 15.25 -12.13 2.41
C THR A 135 15.52 -12.80 3.76
N ALA A 136 16.58 -12.41 4.47
CA ALA A 136 16.85 -12.91 5.81
C ALA A 136 15.69 -12.57 6.78
N LEU A 137 15.15 -11.35 6.70
CA LEU A 137 13.99 -10.90 7.48
C LEU A 137 12.74 -11.71 7.14
N ASP A 138 12.45 -11.96 5.88
CA ASP A 138 11.27 -12.72 5.43
C ASP A 138 11.34 -14.20 5.85
N LEU A 139 12.52 -14.76 5.90
CA LEU A 139 12.76 -16.11 6.37
C LEU A 139 12.87 -16.22 7.90
N GLY A 140 12.98 -15.11 8.62
CA GLY A 140 13.23 -15.08 10.06
C GLY A 140 14.58 -15.64 10.44
N LYS A 141 15.57 -15.53 9.56
CA LYS A 141 16.96 -15.94 9.79
C LYS A 141 17.75 -14.84 10.51
N ILE A 142 18.79 -15.22 11.21
CA ILE A 142 19.73 -14.28 11.85
C ILE A 142 20.14 -13.18 10.83
N PRO A 143 20.09 -11.90 11.22
CA PRO A 143 19.95 -11.35 12.58
C PRO A 143 18.48 -11.16 13.05
N PHE A 144 17.50 -11.60 12.29
CA PHE A 144 16.06 -11.44 12.58
C PHE A 144 15.47 -12.71 13.21
N GLY A 145 14.34 -12.52 13.93
CA GLY A 145 13.58 -13.62 14.54
C GLY A 145 12.15 -13.71 13.99
N GLN A 146 11.36 -14.64 14.54
CA GLN A 146 9.99 -14.91 14.08
C GLN A 146 9.03 -13.74 14.29
N THR A 147 9.26 -12.91 15.32
CA THR A 147 8.44 -11.72 15.58
C THR A 147 8.62 -10.71 14.45
N GLN A 148 9.88 -10.40 14.07
CA GLN A 148 10.21 -9.48 13.00
C GLN A 148 9.71 -9.99 11.64
N ARG A 149 9.86 -11.28 11.38
CA ARG A 149 9.28 -11.96 10.21
C ARG A 149 7.77 -11.77 10.14
N THR A 150 7.07 -11.95 11.26
CA THR A 150 5.61 -11.78 11.32
C THR A 150 5.20 -10.34 11.03
N ASP A 151 5.91 -9.36 11.57
CA ASP A 151 5.62 -7.94 11.33
C ASP A 151 5.98 -7.55 9.89
N PHE A 152 7.04 -8.10 9.32
CA PHE A 152 7.38 -7.90 7.91
C PHE A 152 6.34 -8.51 6.95
N LYS A 153 5.79 -9.69 7.27
CA LYS A 153 4.68 -10.26 6.50
C LYS A 153 3.44 -9.38 6.52
N LYS A 154 3.15 -8.71 7.65
CA LYS A 154 2.06 -7.73 7.71
C LYS A 154 2.34 -6.51 6.84
N LEU A 155 3.58 -6.02 6.86
CA LEU A 155 3.99 -4.90 6.01
C LEU A 155 3.90 -5.28 4.52
N LYS A 156 4.35 -6.48 4.11
CA LYS A 156 4.20 -6.96 2.73
C LYS A 156 2.72 -7.03 2.31
N LYS A 157 1.82 -7.47 3.19
CA LYS A 157 0.37 -7.45 2.89
C LYS A 157 -0.13 -6.04 2.62
N LEU A 158 0.33 -5.03 3.39
CA LEU A 158 -0.04 -3.64 3.14
C LEU A 158 0.57 -3.10 1.83
N ILE A 159 1.79 -3.51 1.49
CA ILE A 159 2.42 -3.16 0.21
C ILE A 159 1.60 -3.74 -0.95
N CYS A 160 1.27 -5.04 -0.91
CA CYS A 160 0.42 -5.66 -1.93
C CYS A 160 -0.95 -4.98 -2.01
N PHE A 161 -1.58 -4.70 -0.86
CA PHE A 161 -2.87 -4.02 -0.82
C PHE A 161 -2.78 -2.64 -1.47
N GLY A 162 -1.78 -1.81 -1.09
CA GLY A 162 -1.61 -0.47 -1.65
C GLY A 162 -1.32 -0.49 -3.15
N TYR A 163 -0.49 -1.42 -3.61
CA TYR A 163 -0.15 -1.55 -5.01
C TYR A 163 -1.35 -2.00 -5.85
N TYR A 164 -2.01 -3.10 -5.50
CA TYR A 164 -3.12 -3.66 -6.29
C TYR A 164 -4.43 -2.86 -6.17
N THR A 165 -4.51 -1.91 -5.25
CA THR A 165 -5.59 -0.91 -5.20
C THR A 165 -5.22 0.42 -5.88
N SER A 166 -3.97 0.60 -6.32
CA SER A 166 -3.57 1.73 -7.16
C SER A 166 -4.13 1.58 -8.58
N GLU A 167 -4.17 2.69 -9.32
CA GLU A 167 -4.61 2.67 -10.72
C GLU A 167 -3.79 1.71 -11.56
N VAL A 168 -2.46 1.74 -11.44
CA VAL A 168 -1.55 0.86 -12.19
C VAL A 168 -1.76 -0.60 -11.82
N GLY A 169 -1.69 -0.94 -10.52
CA GLY A 169 -1.85 -2.32 -10.07
C GLY A 169 -3.22 -2.91 -10.41
N ALA A 170 -4.29 -2.11 -10.29
CA ALA A 170 -5.65 -2.57 -10.57
C ALA A 170 -5.95 -2.71 -12.07
N SER A 171 -5.39 -1.82 -12.93
CA SER A 171 -5.78 -1.75 -14.34
C SER A 171 -4.76 -2.36 -15.30
N GLN A 172 -3.47 -2.45 -14.92
CA GLN A 172 -2.41 -2.94 -15.79
C GLN A 172 -1.91 -4.34 -15.37
N GLU A 173 -1.80 -4.61 -14.06
CA GLU A 173 -1.36 -5.91 -13.55
C GLU A 173 -2.52 -6.90 -13.40
N LEU A 174 -3.69 -6.40 -13.00
CA LEU A 174 -4.87 -7.23 -12.82
C LEU A 174 -5.81 -7.08 -14.02
N ARG A 175 -6.60 -8.12 -14.27
CA ARG A 175 -7.68 -8.07 -15.24
C ARG A 175 -8.84 -7.25 -14.68
N TYR A 176 -8.98 -6.00 -15.15
CA TYR A 176 -10.01 -5.07 -14.68
C TYR A 176 -11.14 -4.96 -15.69
N VAL A 177 -12.37 -5.12 -15.23
CA VAL A 177 -13.59 -4.87 -16.01
C VAL A 177 -14.44 -3.88 -15.24
N ALA A 178 -14.48 -2.61 -15.71
CA ALA A 178 -15.20 -1.53 -15.05
C ALA A 178 -16.72 -1.80 -14.92
N VAL A 179 -17.31 -2.40 -15.95
CA VAL A 179 -18.72 -2.79 -15.97
C VAL A 179 -18.81 -4.23 -16.47
N PRO A 180 -19.04 -5.21 -15.58
CA PRO A 180 -19.24 -6.60 -16.01
C PRO A 180 -20.49 -6.72 -16.88
N GLY A 181 -20.35 -7.21 -18.09
CA GLY A 181 -21.47 -7.44 -19.03
C GLY A 181 -22.38 -8.63 -18.69
N GLY A 182 -22.41 -9.06 -17.44
CA GLY A 182 -23.19 -10.19 -16.92
C GLY A 182 -22.32 -11.25 -16.22
N TYR A 183 -22.99 -12.24 -15.65
CA TYR A 183 -22.32 -13.35 -14.98
C TYR A 183 -21.87 -14.41 -15.99
N LYS A 184 -20.58 -14.75 -15.94
CA LYS A 184 -20.00 -15.92 -16.63
C LYS A 184 -19.42 -16.84 -15.57
N GLY A 185 -20.02 -18.02 -15.40
CA GLY A 185 -19.65 -18.99 -14.35
C GLY A 185 -18.24 -19.57 -14.53
N SER A 186 -17.77 -19.67 -15.77
CA SER A 186 -16.42 -20.11 -16.10
C SER A 186 -15.92 -19.42 -17.37
N ILE A 187 -14.63 -19.21 -17.45
CA ILE A 187 -13.94 -18.70 -18.64
C ILE A 187 -12.70 -19.57 -18.88
N PRO A 188 -12.29 -19.78 -20.14
CA PRO A 188 -11.04 -20.48 -20.44
C PRO A 188 -9.86 -19.72 -19.80
N TYR A 189 -8.96 -20.48 -19.18
CA TYR A 189 -7.69 -19.96 -18.65
C TYR A 189 -6.56 -20.36 -19.60
N LYS A 190 -5.68 -19.42 -19.88
CA LYS A 190 -4.41 -19.66 -20.58
C LYS A 190 -3.25 -19.32 -19.65
N SER A 191 -2.17 -20.10 -19.69
CA SER A 191 -0.95 -19.80 -18.95
C SER A 191 -0.44 -18.41 -19.35
N GLY A 192 -0.18 -17.55 -18.35
CA GLY A 192 0.20 -16.15 -18.57
C GLY A 192 -0.97 -15.15 -18.52
N ASP A 193 -2.22 -15.61 -18.42
CA ASP A 193 -3.35 -14.69 -18.22
C ASP A 193 -3.22 -13.96 -16.87
N ALA A 194 -3.42 -12.64 -16.90
CA ALA A 194 -3.46 -11.83 -15.68
C ALA A 194 -4.58 -12.29 -14.74
N ALA A 195 -4.31 -12.24 -13.44
CA ALA A 195 -5.29 -12.55 -12.42
C ALA A 195 -6.46 -11.55 -12.47
N TRP A 196 -7.66 -12.02 -12.18
CA TRP A 196 -8.80 -11.12 -12.02
C TRP A 196 -8.60 -10.24 -10.79
N GLY A 197 -8.88 -8.96 -10.93
CA GLY A 197 -9.03 -8.05 -9.81
C GLY A 197 -10.00 -8.65 -8.80
N SER A 198 -9.58 -8.74 -7.54
CA SER A 198 -10.24 -9.51 -6.51
C SER A 198 -11.74 -9.22 -6.40
N LYS A 199 -12.57 -10.23 -6.63
CA LYS A 199 -13.93 -10.28 -6.12
C LYS A 199 -13.98 -10.50 -4.59
N GLY A 200 -12.83 -10.65 -3.93
CA GLY A 200 -12.70 -10.89 -2.50
C GLY A 200 -12.90 -9.65 -1.62
N LEU A 201 -13.32 -8.53 -2.20
CA LEU A 201 -13.95 -7.41 -1.50
C LEU A 201 -15.47 -7.59 -1.41
N SER A 202 -15.97 -8.81 -1.48
CA SER A 202 -17.34 -9.12 -1.06
C SER A 202 -17.41 -8.91 0.46
N TYR A 203 -18.17 -7.92 0.81
CA TYR A 203 -18.51 -7.41 2.13
C TYR A 203 -19.36 -8.41 2.91
#